data_c318a2222d3916a9e1ca7f4bf830ac98
#
_entry.id   c318a2222d3916a9e1ca7f4bf830ac98
#
_cell.length_a   1.000
_cell.length_b   1.000
_cell.length_c   1.000
_cell.angle_alpha   90.00
_cell.angle_beta   90.00
_cell.angle_gamma   90.00
#
_symmetry.space_group_name_H-M   'P 1'
#
loop_
_entity.id
_entity.type
_entity.pdbx_description
1 polymer ?
#
loop_
_entity_poly.entity_id
_entity_poly.type
_entity_poly.pdbx_seq_one_letter_code
_entity_poly.pdbx_strand_id
1 'polypeptide(L)'
;MIFPNFLKIYFYLPALAALLLFIKSPTNAFGNAPEEIDTDMKVLFEFTGVDPSPEWSAINDTVMGGVSKGKAELTIEGMDFSGYLSLENNGGFSSVHMGVDLDLSDYSGIRLKVLGDGRIYQLRFESDAIYRQRWPVSFRGDFETVDGEWIEVFIPFSKLSQTWRGRRLSGHSFSKDDIRRVAFMLADGQAGDFALKVGWIRAEYRNLDKSQEIP
;
A
#
# COMPACT_ATOMS: atom_id res chain seq x y z
N MET A 1 -18.87 -87.58 -26.18
CA MET A 1 -18.38 -88.20 -27.45
C MET A 1 -18.74 -87.21 -28.54
N ILE A 2 -17.80 -86.85 -29.37
CA ILE A 2 -17.93 -86.04 -30.61
C ILE A 2 -17.58 -84.52 -30.39
N PHE A 3 -16.33 -84.25 -30.70
CA PHE A 3 -15.89 -82.91 -31.15
C PHE A 3 -16.28 -82.68 -32.61
N PRO A 4 -16.53 -81.43 -32.99
CA PRO A 4 -15.85 -81.01 -34.19
C PRO A 4 -15.36 -79.55 -34.21
N ASN A 5 -14.26 -79.45 -34.88
CA ASN A 5 -13.79 -78.46 -35.85
C ASN A 5 -13.57 -77.01 -35.48
N PHE A 6 -12.27 -76.70 -35.38
CA PHE A 6 -11.67 -75.40 -35.44
C PHE A 6 -11.82 -74.79 -36.86
N LEU A 7 -12.46 -73.63 -36.98
CA LEU A 7 -12.41 -72.79 -38.16
C LEU A 7 -11.41 -71.67 -37.91
N LYS A 8 -10.26 -71.72 -38.61
CA LYS A 8 -9.27 -70.64 -38.63
C LYS A 8 -9.77 -69.51 -39.51
N ILE A 9 -10.13 -68.38 -38.92
CA ILE A 9 -10.41 -67.13 -39.66
C ILE A 9 -9.14 -66.26 -39.61
N TYR A 10 -8.52 -66.05 -40.75
CA TYR A 10 -7.43 -65.08 -40.91
C TYR A 10 -8.04 -63.70 -41.08
N PHE A 11 -7.80 -62.83 -40.10
CA PHE A 11 -8.08 -61.41 -40.22
C PHE A 11 -6.86 -60.72 -40.82
N TYR A 12 -7.03 -60.19 -42.03
CA TYR A 12 -6.12 -59.20 -42.60
C TYR A 12 -6.29 -57.87 -41.87
N LEU A 13 -5.25 -57.37 -41.18
CA LEU A 13 -5.20 -56.00 -40.71
C LEU A 13 -4.71 -55.10 -41.86
N PRO A 14 -5.43 -54.04 -42.23
CA PRO A 14 -4.84 -52.98 -43.01
C PRO A 14 -4.01 -52.09 -42.10
N ALA A 15 -2.79 -51.80 -42.52
CA ALA A 15 -1.89 -50.83 -41.86
C ALA A 15 -2.53 -49.43 -41.93
N LEU A 16 -3.06 -48.97 -40.78
CA LEU A 16 -3.52 -47.59 -40.63
C LEU A 16 -2.31 -46.74 -40.26
N ALA A 17 -1.83 -45.93 -41.20
CA ALA A 17 -0.81 -44.93 -40.97
C ALA A 17 -1.36 -43.88 -39.97
N ALA A 18 -0.90 -43.90 -38.73
CA ALA A 18 -1.22 -42.91 -37.75
C ALA A 18 -0.54 -41.57 -38.12
N LEU A 19 -1.31 -40.65 -38.66
CA LEU A 19 -0.91 -39.26 -38.85
C LEU A 19 -0.91 -38.60 -37.48
N LEU A 20 0.27 -38.47 -36.84
CA LEU A 20 0.48 -37.70 -35.60
C LEU A 20 0.30 -36.21 -35.92
N LEU A 21 -0.93 -35.74 -35.81
CA LEU A 21 -1.21 -34.29 -35.66
C LEU A 21 -0.65 -33.81 -34.34
N PHE A 22 0.50 -33.14 -34.36
CA PHE A 22 0.96 -32.33 -33.28
C PHE A 22 -0.01 -31.18 -33.02
N ILE A 23 -1.00 -31.40 -32.18
CA ILE A 23 -1.78 -30.31 -31.59
C ILE A 23 -0.82 -29.58 -30.64
N LYS A 24 -0.25 -28.47 -31.11
CA LYS A 24 0.38 -27.48 -30.23
C LYS A 24 -0.71 -26.94 -29.32
N SER A 25 -0.80 -27.46 -28.11
CA SER A 25 -1.54 -26.81 -27.02
C SER A 25 -0.95 -25.41 -26.84
N PRO A 26 -1.79 -24.34 -26.81
CA PRO A 26 -1.28 -23.06 -26.37
C PRO A 26 -0.91 -23.20 -24.89
N THR A 27 0.38 -23.24 -24.58
CA THR A 27 0.88 -23.00 -23.25
C THR A 27 0.50 -21.58 -22.90
N ASN A 28 -0.59 -21.41 -22.15
CA ASN A 28 -0.84 -20.19 -21.41
C ASN A 28 0.27 -20.10 -20.35
N ALA A 29 1.39 -19.54 -20.75
CA ALA A 29 2.38 -19.03 -19.85
C ALA A 29 1.80 -17.75 -19.20
N PHE A 30 0.96 -17.92 -18.18
CA PHE A 30 0.88 -16.92 -17.12
C PHE A 30 2.18 -17.04 -16.32
N GLY A 31 3.28 -16.73 -16.98
CA GLY A 31 4.50 -16.33 -16.33
C GLY A 31 4.21 -14.94 -15.81
N ASN A 32 3.98 -14.80 -14.49
CA ASN A 32 4.24 -13.54 -13.83
C ASN A 32 5.67 -13.20 -14.23
N ALA A 33 5.85 -12.18 -15.08
CA ALA A 33 7.16 -11.58 -15.26
C ALA A 33 7.67 -11.27 -13.83
N PRO A 34 8.91 -11.63 -13.48
CA PRO A 34 9.44 -11.24 -12.20
C PRO A 34 9.23 -9.73 -12.11
N GLU A 35 8.56 -9.28 -11.05
CA GLU A 35 8.40 -7.88 -10.73
C GLU A 35 9.82 -7.31 -10.72
N GLU A 36 10.13 -6.43 -11.67
CA GLU A 36 11.45 -5.83 -11.80
C GLU A 36 11.71 -5.14 -10.48
N ILE A 37 12.65 -5.67 -9.67
CA ILE A 37 12.98 -5.11 -8.37
C ILE A 37 13.55 -3.73 -8.70
N ASP A 38 12.72 -2.71 -8.53
CA ASP A 38 13.13 -1.32 -8.67
C ASP A 38 14.18 -1.05 -7.59
N THR A 39 15.44 -1.08 -8.01
CA THR A 39 16.62 -0.91 -7.14
C THR A 39 16.66 0.47 -6.49
N ASP A 40 15.81 1.40 -6.95
CA ASP A 40 15.74 2.77 -6.46
C ASP A 40 14.80 2.95 -5.26
N MET A 41 14.21 1.86 -4.73
CA MET A 41 13.30 1.91 -3.59
C MET A 41 13.68 0.92 -2.47
N LYS A 42 13.50 1.36 -1.22
CA LYS A 42 13.58 0.50 -0.02
C LYS A 42 12.18 0.19 0.48
N VAL A 43 11.86 -1.08 0.63
CA VAL A 43 10.62 -1.52 1.29
C VAL A 43 10.68 -1.15 2.77
N LEU A 44 9.73 -0.36 3.25
CA LEU A 44 9.57 -0.04 4.67
C LEU A 44 8.55 -0.98 5.31
N PHE A 45 7.39 -1.15 4.65
CA PHE A 45 6.31 -2.02 5.11
C PHE A 45 5.65 -2.68 3.90
N GLU A 46 5.49 -3.98 4.00
CA GLU A 46 4.72 -4.78 3.07
C GLU A 46 3.66 -5.54 3.87
N PHE A 47 2.40 -5.26 3.59
CA PHE A 47 1.29 -5.77 4.38
C PHE A 47 0.69 -7.06 3.79
N THR A 48 1.39 -7.68 2.84
CA THR A 48 0.96 -8.91 2.17
C THR A 48 1.54 -10.14 2.86
N GLY A 49 1.05 -10.55 4.02
CA GLY A 49 1.53 -11.78 4.62
C GLY A 49 1.33 -11.93 6.12
N VAL A 50 1.83 -13.02 6.63
CA VAL A 50 1.68 -13.54 8.00
C VAL A 50 2.68 -12.91 8.98
N ASP A 51 3.42 -11.88 8.56
CA ASP A 51 4.39 -11.25 9.44
C ASP A 51 3.66 -10.43 10.52
N PRO A 52 4.05 -10.56 11.81
CA PRO A 52 3.49 -9.72 12.87
C PRO A 52 3.91 -8.27 12.61
N SER A 53 3.15 -7.60 11.76
CA SER A 53 3.34 -6.20 11.43
C SER A 53 3.19 -5.36 12.71
N PRO A 54 3.91 -4.25 12.82
CA PRO A 54 3.77 -3.35 13.94
C PRO A 54 2.31 -2.96 14.14
N GLU A 55 1.91 -2.86 15.40
CA GLU A 55 0.52 -2.61 15.77
C GLU A 55 0.10 -1.19 15.38
N TRP A 56 -0.94 -1.08 14.57
CA TRP A 56 -1.60 0.17 14.24
C TRP A 56 -2.63 0.52 15.29
N SER A 57 -2.55 1.72 15.86
CA SER A 57 -3.48 2.23 16.87
C SER A 57 -4.34 3.34 16.29
N ALA A 58 -5.67 3.25 16.47
CA ALA A 58 -6.59 4.28 16.03
C ALA A 58 -6.66 5.45 17.02
N ILE A 59 -6.66 6.68 16.50
CA ILE A 59 -6.94 7.90 17.23
C ILE A 59 -7.99 8.68 16.47
N ASN A 60 -9.19 8.73 17.01
CA ASN A 60 -10.34 9.43 16.45
C ASN A 60 -10.56 10.76 17.17
N ASP A 61 -11.38 11.62 16.59
CA ASP A 61 -11.77 12.92 17.18
C ASP A 61 -12.55 12.81 18.49
N THR A 62 -12.92 11.61 18.92
CA THR A 62 -13.49 11.31 20.23
C THR A 62 -12.63 11.82 21.39
N VAL A 63 -11.29 11.94 21.20
CA VAL A 63 -10.36 12.58 22.16
C VAL A 63 -10.63 14.06 22.39
N MET A 64 -11.48 14.68 21.54
CA MET A 64 -11.90 16.09 21.64
C MET A 64 -13.43 16.23 21.68
N GLY A 65 -14.17 15.15 21.88
CA GLY A 65 -15.63 15.13 21.95
C GLY A 65 -16.36 14.87 20.63
N GLY A 66 -15.64 14.65 19.52
CA GLY A 66 -16.20 14.19 18.25
C GLY A 66 -16.76 12.76 18.34
N VAL A 67 -17.37 12.29 17.27
CA VAL A 67 -18.01 10.97 17.21
C VAL A 67 -17.59 10.11 16.02
N SER A 68 -16.52 10.51 15.35
CA SER A 68 -15.91 9.69 14.28
C SER A 68 -15.43 8.33 14.81
N LYS A 69 -15.51 7.31 13.94
CA LYS A 69 -15.11 5.95 14.26
C LYS A 69 -14.24 5.43 13.12
N GLY A 70 -12.96 5.23 13.39
CA GLY A 70 -12.03 4.61 12.45
C GLY A 70 -11.21 3.55 13.15
N LYS A 71 -10.77 2.57 12.39
CA LYS A 71 -9.93 1.46 12.84
C LYS A 71 -8.92 1.09 11.76
N ALA A 72 -7.85 0.39 12.15
CA ALA A 72 -6.97 -0.31 11.24
C ALA A 72 -7.11 -1.82 11.43
N GLU A 73 -7.13 -2.56 10.35
CA GLU A 73 -7.10 -4.02 10.34
C GLU A 73 -6.07 -4.51 9.32
N LEU A 74 -5.27 -5.49 9.69
CA LEU A 74 -4.34 -6.13 8.77
C LEU A 74 -5.04 -7.27 8.06
N THR A 75 -4.94 -7.30 6.74
CA THR A 75 -5.52 -8.32 5.86
C THR A 75 -4.43 -8.91 4.97
N ILE A 76 -4.74 -9.97 4.23
CA ILE A 76 -3.81 -10.55 3.24
C ILE A 76 -3.54 -9.60 2.04
N GLU A 77 -4.35 -8.57 1.86
CA GLU A 77 -4.23 -7.61 0.75
C GLU A 77 -3.58 -6.30 1.16
N GLY A 78 -3.45 -6.03 2.46
CA GLY A 78 -2.91 -4.79 2.96
C GLY A 78 -3.38 -4.42 4.36
N MET A 79 -3.04 -3.23 4.79
CA MET A 79 -3.59 -2.58 5.97
C MET A 79 -4.85 -1.80 5.57
N ASP A 80 -5.99 -2.16 6.13
CA ASP A 80 -7.28 -1.50 5.92
C ASP A 80 -7.50 -0.44 7.01
N PHE A 81 -7.59 0.82 6.60
CA PHE A 81 -8.01 1.94 7.43
C PHE A 81 -9.40 2.36 7.01
N SER A 82 -10.41 2.07 7.82
CA SER A 82 -11.81 2.30 7.47
C SER A 82 -12.65 2.76 8.65
N GLY A 83 -13.81 3.32 8.36
CA GLY A 83 -14.73 3.76 9.38
C GLY A 83 -15.78 4.75 8.90
N TYR A 84 -16.25 5.59 9.82
CA TYR A 84 -17.20 6.68 9.56
C TYR A 84 -16.63 8.00 10.10
N LEU A 85 -16.49 9.01 9.25
CA LEU A 85 -16.10 10.36 9.62
C LEU A 85 -17.36 11.17 9.93
N SER A 86 -17.39 11.80 11.11
CA SER A 86 -18.46 12.70 11.52
C SER A 86 -17.91 14.12 11.73
N LEU A 87 -18.69 15.10 11.37
CA LEU A 87 -18.39 16.52 11.64
C LEU A 87 -19.09 17.05 12.90
N GLU A 88 -19.83 16.20 13.60
CA GLU A 88 -20.53 16.58 14.82
C GLU A 88 -19.55 16.95 15.93
N ASN A 89 -19.99 17.84 16.83
CA ASN A 89 -19.23 18.28 18.01
C ASN A 89 -17.85 18.84 17.69
N ASN A 90 -17.68 19.51 16.54
CA ASN A 90 -16.39 19.97 16.03
C ASN A 90 -15.38 18.82 15.80
N GLY A 91 -15.88 17.62 15.54
CA GLY A 91 -15.10 16.49 15.05
C GLY A 91 -14.61 16.71 13.64
N GLY A 92 -14.26 15.66 12.94
CA GLY A 92 -13.88 15.70 11.53
C GLY A 92 -12.49 15.11 11.26
N PHE A 93 -12.02 14.19 12.11
CA PHE A 93 -10.87 13.36 11.76
C PHE A 93 -10.96 11.94 12.32
N SER A 94 -10.32 11.05 11.60
CA SER A 94 -9.94 9.72 12.05
C SER A 94 -8.50 9.48 11.62
N SER A 95 -7.72 8.78 12.42
CA SER A 95 -6.33 8.46 12.10
C SER A 95 -5.90 7.13 12.69
N VAL A 96 -4.89 6.51 12.04
CA VAL A 96 -4.21 5.31 12.53
C VAL A 96 -2.71 5.58 12.57
N HIS A 97 -2.07 5.16 13.64
CA HIS A 97 -0.69 5.49 13.98
C HIS A 97 0.12 4.24 14.26
N MET A 98 1.37 4.27 13.87
CA MET A 98 2.36 3.23 14.14
C MET A 98 3.65 3.88 14.64
N GLY A 99 4.18 3.40 15.76
CA GLY A 99 5.52 3.75 16.23
C GLY A 99 6.58 3.07 15.37
N VAL A 100 7.60 3.82 14.98
CA VAL A 100 8.71 3.33 14.15
C VAL A 100 10.03 3.89 14.64
N ASP A 101 11.12 3.32 14.14
CA ASP A 101 12.49 3.84 14.30
C ASP A 101 13.13 3.76 12.90
N LEU A 102 13.02 4.85 12.12
CA LEU A 102 13.43 4.88 10.74
C LEU A 102 14.39 6.02 10.46
N ASP A 103 15.51 5.69 9.81
CA ASP A 103 16.36 6.64 9.12
C ASP A 103 16.03 6.66 7.63
N LEU A 104 15.55 7.81 7.16
CA LEU A 104 15.18 8.10 5.78
C LEU A 104 16.07 9.19 5.15
N SER A 105 17.29 9.42 5.67
CA SER A 105 18.21 10.49 5.24
C SER A 105 18.53 10.43 3.76
N ASP A 106 18.71 9.23 3.22
CA ASP A 106 19.09 8.99 1.81
C ASP A 106 17.91 9.07 0.84
N TYR A 107 16.69 9.24 1.35
CA TYR A 107 15.47 9.16 0.55
C TYR A 107 14.91 10.56 0.26
N SER A 108 14.22 10.67 -0.88
CA SER A 108 13.55 11.90 -1.35
C SER A 108 12.09 11.98 -0.95
N GLY A 109 11.45 10.85 -0.72
CA GLY A 109 10.04 10.75 -0.37
C GLY A 109 9.57 9.33 -0.14
N ILE A 110 8.28 9.19 0.02
CA ILE A 110 7.59 7.92 0.21
C ILE A 110 6.69 7.63 -0.98
N ARG A 111 6.75 6.41 -1.47
CA ARG A 111 5.81 5.86 -2.43
C ARG A 111 4.88 4.87 -1.71
N LEU A 112 3.59 4.99 -1.99
CA LEU A 112 2.52 4.16 -1.43
C LEU A 112 1.81 3.43 -2.55
N LYS A 113 1.42 2.16 -2.32
CA LYS A 113 0.39 1.49 -3.11
C LYS A 113 -0.90 1.51 -2.31
N VAL A 114 -1.92 2.16 -2.84
CA VAL A 114 -3.19 2.38 -2.11
C VAL A 114 -4.39 2.08 -2.99
N LEU A 115 -5.46 1.59 -2.35
CA LEU A 115 -6.80 1.49 -2.89
C LEU A 115 -7.70 2.34 -1.99
N GLY A 116 -8.34 3.35 -2.53
CA GLY A 116 -9.19 4.26 -1.75
C GLY A 116 -10.60 4.38 -2.32
N ASP A 117 -11.30 5.36 -1.82
CA ASP A 117 -12.71 5.67 -2.05
C ASP A 117 -12.94 7.03 -2.73
N GLY A 118 -11.92 7.56 -3.42
CA GLY A 118 -11.95 8.87 -4.07
C GLY A 118 -11.73 10.04 -3.11
N ARG A 119 -11.48 9.81 -1.82
CA ARG A 119 -11.24 10.85 -0.82
C ARG A 119 -9.75 11.23 -0.76
N ILE A 120 -9.46 12.36 -0.09
CA ILE A 120 -8.10 12.86 0.11
C ILE A 120 -7.62 12.45 1.50
N TYR A 121 -6.59 11.62 1.52
CA TYR A 121 -5.95 11.14 2.75
C TYR A 121 -4.63 11.87 3.00
N GLN A 122 -4.10 11.67 4.20
CA GLN A 122 -2.84 12.24 4.64
C GLN A 122 -1.91 11.13 5.10
N LEU A 123 -0.67 11.14 4.58
CA LEU A 123 0.46 10.47 5.22
C LEU A 123 1.13 11.47 6.16
N ARG A 124 1.42 11.05 7.37
CA ARG A 124 1.97 11.93 8.41
C ARG A 124 3.17 11.28 9.07
N PHE A 125 4.14 12.11 9.42
CA PHE A 125 5.33 11.72 10.16
C PHE A 125 5.48 12.56 11.40
N GLU A 126 6.04 11.97 12.47
CA GLU A 126 6.58 12.67 13.61
C GLU A 126 8.04 12.27 13.77
N SER A 127 8.89 13.26 14.04
CA SER A 127 10.30 13.11 14.32
C SER A 127 10.63 13.70 15.70
N ASP A 128 11.85 14.11 15.91
CA ASP A 128 12.29 14.83 17.12
C ASP A 128 11.75 16.26 17.23
N ALA A 129 11.19 16.82 16.15
CA ALA A 129 10.71 18.19 16.10
C ALA A 129 9.56 18.43 17.10
N ILE A 130 9.76 19.42 17.99
CA ILE A 130 8.84 19.72 19.10
C ILE A 130 8.32 21.16 19.00
N TYR A 131 6.98 21.31 19.05
CA TYR A 131 6.29 22.58 19.14
C TYR A 131 6.08 22.99 20.62
N ARG A 132 6.42 24.25 20.95
CA ARG A 132 6.32 24.79 22.31
C ARG A 132 6.95 23.90 23.40
N GLN A 133 8.11 23.29 23.09
CA GLN A 133 8.90 22.46 24.02
C GLN A 133 8.14 21.25 24.61
N ARG A 134 7.00 20.88 24.04
CA ARG A 134 6.16 19.83 24.59
C ARG A 134 5.50 18.92 23.57
N TRP A 135 5.09 19.44 22.42
CA TRP A 135 4.20 18.73 21.51
C TRP A 135 4.93 18.32 20.23
N PRO A 136 4.81 17.08 19.78
CA PRO A 136 5.42 16.69 18.51
C PRO A 136 4.82 17.49 17.35
N VAL A 137 5.68 17.89 16.41
CA VAL A 137 5.28 18.44 15.13
C VAL A 137 4.94 17.29 14.21
N SER A 138 3.79 17.36 13.57
CA SER A 138 3.41 16.41 12.53
C SER A 138 3.71 17.00 11.15
N PHE A 139 4.47 16.27 10.35
CA PHE A 139 4.78 16.58 8.96
C PHE A 139 3.81 15.81 8.05
N ARG A 140 3.02 16.53 7.28
CA ARG A 140 1.87 16.03 6.54
C ARG A 140 2.08 16.14 5.04
N GLY A 141 1.85 15.05 4.30
CA GLY A 141 1.66 15.00 2.85
C GLY A 141 0.25 14.53 2.52
N ASP A 142 -0.50 15.32 1.75
CA ASP A 142 -1.82 14.93 1.27
C ASP A 142 -1.69 14.12 -0.02
N PHE A 143 -2.58 13.16 -0.22
CA PHE A 143 -2.69 12.39 -1.45
C PHE A 143 -4.15 12.07 -1.78
N GLU A 144 -4.45 12.13 -3.07
CA GLU A 144 -5.74 11.77 -3.62
C GLU A 144 -5.80 10.27 -3.87
N THR A 145 -7.00 9.69 -3.77
CA THR A 145 -7.29 8.31 -4.14
C THR A 145 -8.31 8.26 -5.27
N VAL A 146 -8.38 7.13 -5.95
CA VAL A 146 -9.40 6.85 -6.96
C VAL A 146 -10.31 5.77 -6.41
N ASP A 147 -11.63 5.97 -6.53
CA ASP A 147 -12.61 5.05 -5.99
C ASP A 147 -12.49 3.66 -6.62
N GLY A 148 -12.23 2.66 -5.78
CA GLY A 148 -12.12 1.26 -6.17
C GLY A 148 -10.88 0.89 -7.00
N GLU A 149 -9.89 1.77 -7.16
CA GLU A 149 -8.70 1.51 -7.96
C GLU A 149 -7.42 1.47 -7.11
N TRP A 150 -6.55 0.49 -7.38
CA TRP A 150 -5.19 0.48 -6.88
C TRP A 150 -4.34 1.50 -7.65
N ILE A 151 -3.78 2.46 -6.94
CA ILE A 151 -2.86 3.46 -7.49
C ILE A 151 -1.56 3.51 -6.71
N GLU A 152 -0.51 4.03 -7.34
CA GLU A 152 0.72 4.41 -6.67
C GLU A 152 0.81 5.92 -6.55
N VAL A 153 1.09 6.40 -5.35
CA VAL A 153 1.27 7.82 -5.07
C VAL A 153 2.65 8.09 -4.51
N PHE A 154 3.30 9.17 -4.96
CA PHE A 154 4.57 9.62 -4.44
C PHE A 154 4.40 10.88 -3.62
N ILE A 155 4.91 10.88 -2.39
CA ILE A 155 4.87 12.00 -1.45
C ILE A 155 6.29 12.46 -1.17
N PRO A 156 6.77 13.53 -1.84
CA PRO A 156 8.12 14.03 -1.63
C PRO A 156 8.25 14.73 -0.28
N PHE A 157 9.33 14.47 0.44
CA PHE A 157 9.58 15.10 1.75
C PHE A 157 9.68 16.63 1.67
N SER A 158 10.10 17.18 0.51
CA SER A 158 10.15 18.63 0.28
C SER A 158 8.78 19.31 0.22
N LYS A 159 7.71 18.55 0.07
CA LYS A 159 6.32 19.04 0.00
C LYS A 159 5.55 18.85 1.32
N LEU A 160 6.16 18.25 2.33
CA LEU A 160 5.50 18.06 3.62
C LEU A 160 5.21 19.41 4.28
N SER A 161 4.00 19.55 4.80
CA SER A 161 3.57 20.71 5.57
C SER A 161 3.60 20.39 7.07
N GLN A 162 4.04 21.38 7.87
CA GLN A 162 4.15 21.26 9.31
C GLN A 162 2.82 21.59 9.99
N THR A 163 2.37 20.73 10.89
CA THR A 163 1.08 20.91 11.57
C THR A 163 1.14 20.48 13.03
N TRP A 164 0.26 21.08 13.83
CA TRP A 164 -0.05 20.63 15.17
C TRP A 164 -1.56 20.79 15.41
N ARG A 165 -2.25 19.69 15.70
CA ARG A 165 -3.72 19.68 15.92
C ARG A 165 -4.48 20.48 14.85
N GLY A 166 -4.22 20.20 13.57
CA GLY A 166 -4.85 20.88 12.43
C GLY A 166 -4.34 22.28 12.13
N ARG A 167 -3.57 22.93 13.03
CA ARG A 167 -2.97 24.25 12.77
C ARG A 167 -1.69 24.12 11.99
N ARG A 168 -1.56 24.91 10.91
CA ARG A 168 -0.32 25.00 10.15
C ARG A 168 0.76 25.68 11.00
N LEU A 169 1.95 25.10 10.98
CA LEU A 169 3.16 25.62 11.61
C LEU A 169 4.19 26.01 10.54
N SER A 170 5.26 26.67 10.97
CA SER A 170 6.45 26.97 10.19
C SER A 170 7.68 27.00 11.09
N GLY A 171 8.87 26.94 10.48
CA GLY A 171 10.13 27.08 11.22
C GLY A 171 10.63 25.82 11.90
N HIS A 172 10.03 24.64 11.62
CA HIS A 172 10.54 23.36 12.07
C HIS A 172 11.14 22.60 10.89
N SER A 173 12.24 21.90 11.11
CA SER A 173 12.85 21.02 10.11
C SER A 173 12.30 19.60 10.26
N PHE A 174 12.13 18.91 9.13
CA PHE A 174 11.82 17.49 9.11
C PHE A 174 13.11 16.70 9.21
N SER A 175 13.41 16.16 10.40
CA SER A 175 14.54 15.27 10.65
C SER A 175 14.23 13.90 10.05
N LYS A 176 14.82 13.60 8.89
CA LYS A 176 14.62 12.33 8.19
C LYS A 176 15.35 11.16 8.84
N ASP A 177 16.38 11.46 9.62
CA ASP A 177 17.23 10.53 10.36
C ASP A 177 16.59 10.00 11.65
N ASP A 178 15.47 10.57 12.07
CA ASP A 178 14.83 10.23 13.35
C ASP A 178 13.30 10.23 13.21
N ILE A 179 12.76 9.33 12.39
CA ILE A 179 11.31 9.17 12.23
C ILE A 179 10.79 8.21 13.27
N ARG A 180 9.94 8.72 14.18
CA ARG A 180 9.41 8.01 15.35
C ARG A 180 8.00 7.51 15.17
N ARG A 181 7.25 8.10 14.24
CA ARG A 181 5.85 7.72 13.97
C ARG A 181 5.50 7.92 12.52
N VAL A 182 4.73 6.96 11.99
CA VAL A 182 4.02 7.07 10.72
C VAL A 182 2.54 6.97 11.00
N ALA A 183 1.73 7.74 10.29
CA ALA A 183 0.27 7.72 10.45
C ALA A 183 -0.44 7.96 9.12
N PHE A 184 -1.62 7.36 8.98
CA PHE A 184 -2.62 7.75 8.00
C PHE A 184 -3.74 8.50 8.69
N MET A 185 -4.27 9.52 8.03
CA MET A 185 -5.36 10.32 8.57
C MET A 185 -6.33 10.73 7.49
N LEU A 186 -7.60 10.67 7.79
CA LEU A 186 -8.65 11.31 7.03
C LEU A 186 -9.17 12.52 7.80
N ALA A 187 -9.14 13.70 7.15
CA ALA A 187 -9.62 14.97 7.70
C ALA A 187 -9.92 15.93 6.55
N ASP A 188 -10.72 15.49 5.58
CA ASP A 188 -11.06 16.21 4.36
C ASP A 188 -12.33 17.09 4.50
N GLY A 189 -12.97 17.08 5.68
CA GLY A 189 -14.16 17.87 5.96
C GLY A 189 -15.46 17.30 5.37
N GLN A 190 -15.46 16.03 4.95
CA GLN A 190 -16.64 15.36 4.41
C GLN A 190 -17.09 14.26 5.37
N ALA A 191 -18.32 14.35 5.90
CA ALA A 191 -18.90 13.28 6.71
C ALA A 191 -19.25 12.07 5.84
N GLY A 192 -19.20 10.87 6.42
CA GLY A 192 -19.59 9.63 5.75
C GLY A 192 -18.60 8.49 5.99
N ASP A 193 -18.93 7.35 5.38
CA ASP A 193 -18.06 6.18 5.39
C ASP A 193 -16.78 6.49 4.63
N PHE A 194 -15.68 5.79 5.02
CA PHE A 194 -14.41 5.89 4.35
C PHE A 194 -13.66 4.57 4.38
N ALA A 195 -12.86 4.35 3.36
CA ALA A 195 -12.00 3.17 3.25
C ALA A 195 -10.72 3.48 2.48
N LEU A 196 -9.59 3.19 3.11
CA LEU A 196 -8.26 3.22 2.52
C LEU A 196 -7.57 1.90 2.80
N LYS A 197 -7.17 1.20 1.75
CA LYS A 197 -6.28 0.04 1.87
C LYS A 197 -4.87 0.44 1.44
N VAL A 198 -3.87 0.06 2.23
CA VAL A 198 -2.46 0.31 1.95
C VAL A 198 -1.77 -1.03 1.72
N GLY A 199 -1.36 -1.31 0.49
CA GLY A 199 -0.70 -2.56 0.11
C GLY A 199 0.77 -2.58 0.56
N TRP A 200 1.47 -1.46 0.38
CA TRP A 200 2.86 -1.31 0.83
C TRP A 200 3.26 0.15 0.97
N ILE A 201 4.35 0.36 1.72
CA ILE A 201 5.02 1.65 1.91
C ILE A 201 6.50 1.47 1.56
N ARG A 202 7.00 2.25 0.61
CA ARG A 202 8.40 2.21 0.15
C ARG A 202 9.02 3.61 0.25
N ALA A 203 10.31 3.67 0.60
CA ALA A 203 11.09 4.91 0.52
C ALA A 203 11.82 4.95 -0.83
N GLU A 204 11.69 6.07 -1.54
CA GLU A 204 12.34 6.29 -2.84
C GLU A 204 13.64 7.04 -2.65
N TYR A 205 14.74 6.50 -3.20
CA TYR A 205 16.06 7.12 -3.10
C TYR A 205 16.10 8.52 -3.74
N ARG A 206 17.00 9.33 -3.27
CA ARG A 206 17.31 10.59 -3.91
C ARG A 206 18.12 10.31 -5.18
N ASN A 207 17.49 10.48 -6.35
CA ASN A 207 18.22 10.44 -7.62
C ASN A 207 19.18 11.63 -7.69
N LEU A 208 20.45 11.42 -7.40
CA LEU A 208 21.51 12.43 -7.53
C LEU A 208 21.90 12.68 -9.00
N ASP A 209 21.47 11.80 -9.92
CA ASP A 209 21.98 11.79 -11.31
C ASP A 209 21.18 12.61 -12.32
N LYS A 210 19.99 13.10 -11.98
CA LYS A 210 19.17 13.87 -12.96
C LYS A 210 19.45 15.37 -12.98
N SER A 211 20.37 15.88 -12.15
CA SER A 211 20.71 17.32 -12.10
C SER A 211 22.02 17.67 -12.82
N GLN A 212 22.71 16.70 -13.44
CA GLN A 212 23.99 16.94 -14.16
C GLN A 212 23.87 16.86 -15.68
N GLU A 213 22.69 16.55 -16.24
CA GLU A 213 22.48 16.57 -17.70
C GLU A 213 21.61 17.77 -18.12
N ILE A 214 22.17 18.97 -18.03
CA ILE A 214 21.72 20.11 -18.84
C ILE A 214 22.99 20.77 -19.39
N PRO A 215 23.25 20.62 -20.74
CA PRO A 215 24.32 21.34 -21.41
C PRO A 215 24.05 22.85 -21.49
#